data_15f782c8a59618c1e4a21628608997ff
#
_entry.id   15f782c8a59618c1e4a21628608997ff
#
_cell.length_a   1.000
_cell.length_b   1.000
_cell.length_c   1.000
_cell.angle_alpha   90.00
_cell.angle_beta   90.00
_cell.angle_gamma   90.00
#
_symmetry.space_group_name_H-M   'P 1'
#
loop_
_entity.id
_entity.type
_entity.pdbx_description
1 polymer ?
#
loop_
_entity_poly.entity_id
_entity_poly.type
_entity_poly.pdbx_seq_one_letter_code
_entity_poly.pdbx_strand_id
1 'polypeptide(L)'
;PSDINQHLPLMNILSKLCNHVTEFGVRWGTSATAWFNNDVTVRGYDIVAYEPAVKLFDQAKAAGKDVQLIVQDTLTIGELEPTDLLFIDSLHTYKQVSAELKYAPNVRKFILLHDTVLFGDRGEDGSVPGISQAIREFLASNNDWTVLEHRTNNNGLTVLTRRLFF
;
A
#
# COMPACT_ATOMS: atom_id res chain seq x y z
N PRO A 1 19.03 6.45 -3.31
CA PRO A 1 18.31 5.61 -2.35
C PRO A 1 16.82 5.85 -2.51
N SER A 2 16.02 4.79 -2.48
CA SER A 2 14.57 4.91 -2.52
C SER A 2 14.07 5.50 -1.19
N ASP A 3 13.00 6.28 -1.24
CA ASP A 3 12.31 6.90 -0.11
C ASP A 3 11.53 5.90 0.77
N ILE A 4 11.40 4.63 0.34
CA ILE A 4 10.73 3.55 1.07
C ILE A 4 11.71 2.65 1.88
N ASN A 5 13.02 2.73 1.61
CA ASN A 5 14.01 1.74 2.09
C ASN A 5 13.99 1.51 3.60
N GLN A 6 13.79 2.55 4.41
CA GLN A 6 13.80 2.42 5.88
C GLN A 6 12.51 1.77 6.42
N HIS A 7 11.48 1.65 5.59
CA HIS A 7 10.21 1.01 5.95
C HIS A 7 10.16 -0.48 5.57
N LEU A 8 11.01 -0.94 4.62
CA LEU A 8 11.02 -2.33 4.16
C LEU A 8 11.12 -3.37 5.29
N PRO A 9 11.92 -3.18 6.37
CA PRO A 9 11.94 -4.14 7.47
C PRO A 9 10.60 -4.31 8.18
N LEU A 10 9.86 -3.22 8.44
CA LEU A 10 8.53 -3.29 9.04
C LEU A 10 7.54 -3.94 8.06
N MET A 11 7.55 -3.54 6.80
CA MET A 11 6.71 -4.10 5.75
C MET A 11 6.92 -5.62 5.63
N ASN A 12 8.17 -6.08 5.64
CA ASN A 12 8.52 -7.50 5.65
C ASN A 12 7.98 -8.25 6.88
N ILE A 13 8.06 -7.64 8.08
CA ILE A 13 7.52 -8.23 9.31
C ILE A 13 6.01 -8.36 9.23
N LEU A 14 5.29 -7.32 8.77
CA LEU A 14 3.84 -7.34 8.67
C LEU A 14 3.35 -8.36 7.63
N SER A 15 4.06 -8.48 6.50
CA SER A 15 3.68 -9.46 5.46
C SER A 15 3.84 -10.92 5.91
N LYS A 16 4.68 -11.23 6.90
CA LYS A 16 4.74 -12.58 7.52
C LYS A 16 3.44 -13.00 8.22
N LEU A 17 2.61 -12.02 8.57
CA LEU A 17 1.30 -12.25 9.19
C LEU A 17 0.19 -12.38 8.15
N CYS A 18 0.52 -12.32 6.86
CA CYS A 18 -0.43 -12.25 5.75
C CYS A 18 -0.30 -13.48 4.85
N ASN A 19 -1.41 -13.81 4.18
CA ASN A 19 -1.42 -14.77 3.06
C ASN A 19 -1.52 -14.05 1.72
N HIS A 20 -2.08 -12.82 1.71
CA HIS A 20 -2.27 -12.02 0.51
C HIS A 20 -1.93 -10.56 0.78
N VAL A 21 -1.14 -9.96 -0.10
CA VAL A 21 -0.77 -8.54 -0.12
C VAL A 21 -1.21 -7.92 -1.44
N THR A 22 -1.89 -6.79 -1.34
CA THR A 22 -2.20 -5.94 -2.49
C THR A 22 -1.41 -4.64 -2.38
N GLU A 23 -0.79 -4.21 -3.47
CA GLU A 23 0.00 -2.99 -3.55
C GLU A 23 -0.54 -2.08 -4.64
N PHE A 24 -0.83 -0.82 -4.32
CA PHE A 24 -1.21 0.25 -5.22
C PHE A 24 -0.03 1.21 -5.41
N GLY A 25 0.49 1.32 -6.64
CA GLY A 25 1.70 2.05 -6.95
C GLY A 25 2.95 1.19 -6.76
N VAL A 26 3.31 0.41 -7.77
CA VAL A 26 4.48 -0.50 -7.75
C VAL A 26 5.75 0.21 -8.21
N ARG A 27 5.62 1.14 -9.19
CA ARG A 27 6.72 1.90 -9.80
C ARG A 27 7.87 0.96 -10.21
N TRP A 28 9.00 1.00 -9.53
CA TRP A 28 10.18 0.17 -9.83
C TRP A 28 10.23 -1.14 -9.05
N GLY A 29 9.24 -1.40 -8.17
CA GLY A 29 9.13 -2.64 -7.40
C GLY A 29 9.98 -2.68 -6.14
N THR A 30 10.48 -1.54 -5.63
CA THR A 30 11.32 -1.53 -4.42
C THR A 30 10.57 -2.06 -3.22
N SER A 31 9.34 -1.60 -2.98
CA SER A 31 8.43 -2.07 -1.93
C SER A 31 8.08 -3.54 -2.07
N ALA A 32 7.87 -4.04 -3.31
CA ALA A 32 7.54 -5.43 -3.60
C ALA A 32 8.60 -6.42 -3.08
N THR A 33 9.86 -6.00 -2.95
CA THR A 33 10.92 -6.82 -2.37
C THR A 33 10.62 -7.23 -0.92
N ALA A 34 9.92 -6.41 -0.15
CA ALA A 34 9.52 -6.75 1.20
C ALA A 34 8.52 -7.91 1.23
N TRP A 35 7.59 -7.94 0.27
CA TRP A 35 6.58 -8.97 0.15
C TRP A 35 7.18 -10.29 -0.35
N PHE A 36 8.06 -10.23 -1.37
CA PHE A 36 8.64 -11.40 -2.03
C PHE A 36 9.59 -12.22 -1.14
N ASN A 37 10.02 -11.68 0.01
CA ASN A 37 10.79 -12.42 1.00
C ASN A 37 9.94 -13.43 1.80
N ASN A 38 8.62 -13.37 1.68
CA ASN A 38 7.68 -14.21 2.41
C ASN A 38 6.88 -15.10 1.45
N ASP A 39 6.19 -16.09 1.99
CA ASP A 39 5.29 -16.96 1.25
C ASP A 39 3.88 -16.35 1.26
N VAL A 40 3.69 -15.34 0.41
CA VAL A 40 2.44 -14.60 0.28
C VAL A 40 2.08 -14.43 -1.19
N THR A 41 0.79 -14.45 -1.49
CA THR A 41 0.25 -14.00 -2.78
C THR A 41 0.40 -12.48 -2.89
N VAL A 42 0.89 -11.97 -4.04
CA VAL A 42 1.04 -10.52 -4.24
C VAL A 42 0.34 -10.08 -5.51
N ARG A 43 -0.50 -9.04 -5.39
CA ARG A 43 -1.13 -8.34 -6.51
C ARG A 43 -0.70 -6.87 -6.48
N GLY A 44 0.21 -6.51 -7.39
CA GLY A 44 0.67 -5.13 -7.56
C GLY A 44 -0.06 -4.44 -8.70
N TYR A 45 -0.63 -3.27 -8.43
CA TYR A 45 -1.32 -2.43 -9.41
C TYR A 45 -0.52 -1.18 -9.70
N ASP A 46 -0.37 -0.84 -10.96
CA ASP A 46 0.23 0.42 -11.41
C ASP A 46 -0.39 0.83 -12.76
N ILE A 47 -0.37 2.11 -13.07
CA ILE A 47 -0.82 2.61 -14.38
C ILE A 47 0.24 2.38 -15.47
N VAL A 48 1.48 2.09 -15.07
CA VAL A 48 2.62 1.85 -15.97
C VAL A 48 3.38 0.60 -15.57
N ALA A 49 3.67 -0.28 -16.54
CA ALA A 49 4.57 -1.42 -16.35
C ALA A 49 6.02 -0.96 -16.49
N TYR A 50 6.64 -0.49 -15.42
CA TYR A 50 8.07 -0.15 -15.42
C TYR A 50 8.93 -1.40 -15.57
N GLU A 51 9.93 -1.35 -16.48
CA GLU A 51 10.77 -2.51 -16.80
C GLU A 51 11.43 -3.17 -15.56
N PRO A 52 11.98 -2.43 -14.56
CA PRO A 52 12.53 -3.04 -13.36
C PRO A 52 11.50 -3.82 -12.56
N ALA A 53 10.28 -3.31 -12.41
CA ALA A 53 9.20 -4.02 -11.72
C ALA A 53 8.78 -5.29 -12.48
N VAL A 54 8.60 -5.20 -13.81
CA VAL A 54 8.27 -6.37 -14.65
C VAL A 54 9.29 -7.48 -14.45
N LYS A 55 10.59 -7.16 -14.57
CA LYS A 55 11.67 -8.14 -14.36
C LYS A 55 11.63 -8.76 -12.95
N LEU A 56 11.38 -7.94 -11.93
CA LEU A 56 11.32 -8.40 -10.54
C LEU A 56 10.16 -9.37 -10.32
N PHE A 57 8.97 -9.05 -10.83
CA PHE A 57 7.79 -9.92 -10.74
C PHE A 57 7.97 -11.21 -11.54
N ASP A 58 8.56 -11.15 -12.75
CA ASP A 58 8.86 -12.34 -13.57
C ASP A 58 9.85 -13.25 -12.86
N GLN A 59 10.90 -12.71 -12.23
CA GLN A 59 11.85 -13.49 -11.44
C GLN A 59 11.19 -14.15 -10.23
N ALA A 60 10.33 -13.45 -9.51
CA ALA A 60 9.59 -13.99 -8.38
C ALA A 60 8.64 -15.12 -8.82
N LYS A 61 7.94 -14.93 -9.95
CA LYS A 61 7.07 -15.93 -10.56
C LYS A 61 7.85 -17.17 -11.01
N ALA A 62 9.01 -16.99 -11.64
CA ALA A 62 9.90 -18.08 -12.04
C ALA A 62 10.44 -18.84 -10.82
N ALA A 63 10.58 -18.19 -9.66
CA ALA A 63 10.93 -18.82 -8.38
C ALA A 63 9.73 -19.50 -7.68
N GLY A 64 8.58 -19.62 -8.34
CA GLY A 64 7.40 -20.33 -7.84
C GLY A 64 6.47 -19.49 -6.95
N LYS A 65 6.64 -18.16 -6.89
CA LYS A 65 5.75 -17.30 -6.11
C LYS A 65 4.48 -16.96 -6.88
N ASP A 66 3.36 -16.84 -6.14
CA ASP A 66 2.09 -16.37 -6.68
C ASP A 66 2.06 -14.83 -6.67
N VAL A 67 2.61 -14.25 -7.73
CA VAL A 67 2.73 -12.80 -7.87
C VAL A 67 2.24 -12.33 -9.23
N GLN A 68 1.60 -11.16 -9.27
CA GLN A 68 1.13 -10.54 -10.51
C GLN A 68 1.30 -9.03 -10.47
N LEU A 69 1.91 -8.47 -11.53
CA LEU A 69 1.88 -7.04 -11.82
C LEU A 69 0.70 -6.76 -12.77
N ILE A 70 -0.22 -5.90 -12.36
CA ILE A 70 -1.47 -5.58 -13.06
C ILE A 70 -1.38 -4.12 -13.50
N VAL A 71 -1.45 -3.89 -14.81
CA VAL A 71 -1.46 -2.53 -15.35
C VAL A 71 -2.90 -2.04 -15.39
N GLN A 72 -3.28 -1.30 -14.36
CA GLN A 72 -4.63 -0.77 -14.20
C GLN A 72 -4.64 0.42 -13.24
N ASP A 73 -5.43 1.44 -13.55
CA ASP A 73 -5.74 2.52 -12.63
C ASP A 73 -6.55 1.99 -11.44
N THR A 74 -6.05 2.21 -10.21
CA THR A 74 -6.69 1.74 -8.98
C THR A 74 -8.11 2.28 -8.81
N LEU A 75 -8.43 3.44 -9.39
CA LEU A 75 -9.78 4.01 -9.37
C LEU A 75 -10.78 3.26 -10.27
N THR A 76 -10.29 2.40 -11.15
CA THR A 76 -11.12 1.62 -12.09
C THR A 76 -11.29 0.15 -11.69
N ILE A 77 -10.72 -0.27 -10.56
CA ILE A 77 -10.92 -1.62 -10.02
C ILE A 77 -12.37 -1.73 -9.57
N GLY A 78 -13.15 -2.63 -10.21
CA GLY A 78 -14.56 -2.83 -9.86
C GLY A 78 -14.73 -3.50 -8.51
N GLU A 79 -14.05 -4.63 -8.31
CA GLU A 79 -14.02 -5.39 -7.05
C GLU A 79 -12.58 -5.79 -6.74
N LEU A 80 -12.11 -5.44 -5.55
CA LEU A 80 -10.78 -5.83 -5.10
C LEU A 80 -10.83 -7.27 -4.56
N GLU A 81 -9.89 -8.11 -4.99
CA GLU A 81 -9.68 -9.43 -4.40
C GLU A 81 -9.44 -9.31 -2.88
N PRO A 82 -10.09 -10.15 -2.04
CA PRO A 82 -9.87 -10.11 -0.60
C PRO A 82 -8.38 -10.24 -0.24
N THR A 83 -7.87 -9.28 0.51
CA THR A 83 -6.45 -9.19 0.87
C THR A 83 -6.25 -9.08 2.38
N ASP A 84 -5.09 -9.50 2.90
CA ASP A 84 -4.75 -9.30 4.30
C ASP A 84 -4.13 -7.94 4.54
N LEU A 85 -3.33 -7.46 3.57
CA LEU A 85 -2.64 -6.19 3.64
C LEU A 85 -2.84 -5.43 2.33
N LEU A 86 -3.26 -4.17 2.43
CA LEU A 86 -3.28 -3.20 1.34
C LEU A 86 -2.18 -2.16 1.58
N PHE A 87 -1.25 -2.02 0.65
CA PHE A 87 -0.25 -0.95 0.65
C PHE A 87 -0.61 0.09 -0.40
N ILE A 88 -0.73 1.35 0.02
CA ILE A 88 -1.10 2.50 -0.81
C ILE A 88 0.11 3.41 -0.96
N ASP A 89 0.68 3.46 -2.15
CA ASP A 89 1.84 4.28 -2.55
C ASP A 89 1.66 4.77 -4.00
N SER A 90 0.42 5.14 -4.35
CA SER A 90 0.00 5.61 -5.66
C SER A 90 0.12 7.14 -5.77
N LEU A 91 -0.86 7.83 -6.35
CA LEU A 91 -0.88 9.31 -6.40
C LEU A 91 -1.28 9.88 -5.02
N HIS A 92 -0.39 10.66 -4.41
CA HIS A 92 -0.53 11.16 -3.05
C HIS A 92 -1.40 12.42 -2.96
N THR A 93 -2.66 12.29 -3.37
CA THR A 93 -3.68 13.35 -3.23
C THR A 93 -4.80 12.90 -2.29
N TYR A 94 -5.46 13.86 -1.64
CA TYR A 94 -6.66 13.59 -0.83
C TYR A 94 -7.70 12.77 -1.60
N LYS A 95 -7.98 13.15 -2.86
CA LYS A 95 -8.97 12.50 -3.70
C LYS A 95 -8.62 11.04 -4.00
N GLN A 96 -7.37 10.79 -4.36
CA GLN A 96 -6.89 9.44 -4.71
C GLN A 96 -6.94 8.53 -3.49
N VAL A 97 -6.30 8.94 -2.38
CA VAL A 97 -6.24 8.13 -1.15
C VAL A 97 -7.64 7.90 -0.56
N SER A 98 -8.54 8.91 -0.60
CA SER A 98 -9.93 8.73 -0.16
C SER A 98 -10.68 7.70 -1.00
N ALA A 99 -10.40 7.62 -2.31
CA ALA A 99 -11.01 6.63 -3.19
C ALA A 99 -10.43 5.23 -2.94
N GLU A 100 -9.13 5.11 -2.74
CA GLU A 100 -8.46 3.83 -2.49
C GLU A 100 -8.81 3.25 -1.11
N LEU A 101 -9.00 4.09 -0.09
CA LEU A 101 -9.48 3.65 1.22
C LEU A 101 -10.89 3.04 1.20
N LYS A 102 -11.67 3.23 0.12
CA LYS A 102 -12.96 2.55 -0.07
C LYS A 102 -12.83 1.03 -0.24
N TYR A 103 -11.64 0.53 -0.56
CA TYR A 103 -11.37 -0.91 -0.61
C TYR A 103 -11.12 -1.53 0.77
N ALA A 104 -11.12 -0.76 1.86
CA ALA A 104 -10.94 -1.27 3.23
C ALA A 104 -11.88 -2.44 3.62
N PRO A 105 -13.14 -2.56 3.13
CA PRO A 105 -13.96 -3.74 3.38
C PRO A 105 -13.33 -5.06 2.90
N ASN A 106 -12.52 -5.01 1.83
CA ASN A 106 -11.80 -6.16 1.28
C ASN A 106 -10.49 -6.47 2.02
N VAL A 107 -10.06 -5.60 2.96
CA VAL A 107 -8.79 -5.74 3.70
C VAL A 107 -9.04 -6.33 5.07
N ARG A 108 -8.38 -7.44 5.39
CA ARG A 108 -8.61 -8.18 6.65
C ARG A 108 -7.80 -7.69 7.83
N LYS A 109 -6.54 -7.20 7.61
CA LYS A 109 -5.59 -6.97 8.71
C LYS A 109 -4.99 -5.58 8.72
N PHE A 110 -4.31 -5.17 7.64
CA PHE A 110 -3.50 -3.97 7.62
C PHE A 110 -3.75 -3.10 6.37
N ILE A 111 -3.74 -1.77 6.58
CA ILE A 111 -3.60 -0.79 5.49
C ILE A 111 -2.36 0.04 5.80
N LEU A 112 -1.41 0.05 4.87
CA LEU A 112 -0.20 0.85 4.94
C LEU A 112 -0.31 2.00 3.93
N LEU A 113 0.01 3.23 4.37
CA LEU A 113 0.04 4.40 3.50
C LEU A 113 1.41 5.05 3.59
N HIS A 114 2.06 5.22 2.44
CA HIS A 114 3.35 5.90 2.33
C HIS A 114 3.19 7.41 2.11
N ASP A 115 4.30 8.14 2.22
CA ASP A 115 4.37 9.60 2.00
C ASP A 115 3.45 10.44 2.91
N THR A 116 3.03 9.88 4.05
CA THR A 116 2.04 10.49 4.95
C THR A 116 2.53 11.75 5.68
N VAL A 117 3.84 12.02 5.67
CA VAL A 117 4.42 13.27 6.16
C VAL A 117 4.66 14.24 5.01
N LEU A 118 5.27 13.77 3.92
CA LEU A 118 5.62 14.63 2.78
C LEU A 118 4.37 15.27 2.14
N PHE A 119 3.33 14.50 1.94
CA PHE A 119 2.07 14.94 1.34
C PHE A 119 0.90 14.99 2.34
N GLY A 120 1.23 15.03 3.63
CA GLY A 120 0.24 15.02 4.70
C GLY A 120 -0.77 16.17 4.64
N ASP A 121 -0.28 17.41 4.54
CA ASP A 121 -1.11 18.62 4.55
C ASP A 121 -1.47 19.11 3.15
N ARG A 122 -0.62 18.82 2.17
CA ARG A 122 -0.78 19.23 0.77
C ARG A 122 -0.46 18.06 -0.14
N GLY A 123 -1.35 17.74 -1.08
CA GLY A 123 -1.18 16.67 -2.05
C GLY A 123 -0.01 16.91 -3.00
N GLU A 124 0.43 15.85 -3.66
CA GLU A 124 1.52 15.85 -4.64
C GLU A 124 1.24 16.82 -5.82
N ASP A 125 -0.03 16.98 -6.17
CA ASP A 125 -0.51 17.94 -7.18
C ASP A 125 -0.65 19.38 -6.65
N GLY A 126 -0.26 19.63 -5.40
CA GLY A 126 -0.37 20.92 -4.72
C GLY A 126 -1.76 21.21 -4.14
N SER A 127 -2.72 20.30 -4.27
CA SER A 127 -4.06 20.45 -3.72
C SER A 127 -4.08 20.45 -2.17
N VAL A 128 -5.09 21.10 -1.59
CA VAL A 128 -5.36 21.13 -0.15
C VAL A 128 -6.80 20.67 0.05
N PRO A 129 -7.06 19.75 1.00
CA PRO A 129 -6.12 19.12 1.94
C PRO A 129 -5.26 18.05 1.30
N GLY A 130 -4.19 17.64 2.03
CA GLY A 130 -3.37 16.48 1.66
C GLY A 130 -3.92 15.17 2.21
N ILE A 131 -3.11 14.10 2.14
CA ILE A 131 -3.54 12.73 2.43
C ILE A 131 -3.85 12.47 3.91
N SER A 132 -3.29 13.25 4.84
CA SER A 132 -3.61 13.13 6.27
C SER A 132 -5.09 13.38 6.57
N GLN A 133 -5.77 14.23 5.79
CA GLN A 133 -7.20 14.46 5.95
C GLN A 133 -8.00 13.23 5.53
N ALA A 134 -7.64 12.57 4.41
CA ALA A 134 -8.29 11.33 3.98
C ALA A 134 -8.19 10.23 5.04
N ILE A 135 -7.01 10.07 5.66
CA ILE A 135 -6.79 9.10 6.73
C ILE A 135 -7.65 9.43 7.97
N ARG A 136 -7.70 10.71 8.40
CA ARG A 136 -8.52 11.13 9.53
C ARG A 136 -10.01 10.87 9.32
N GLU A 137 -10.53 11.21 8.14
CA GLU A 137 -11.95 11.00 7.78
C GLU A 137 -12.28 9.51 7.68
N PHE A 138 -11.37 8.70 7.11
CA PHE A 138 -11.51 7.26 7.09
C PHE A 138 -11.62 6.68 8.50
N LEU A 139 -10.72 7.03 9.40
CA LEU A 139 -10.73 6.54 10.78
C LEU A 139 -11.95 7.03 11.58
N ALA A 140 -12.43 8.23 11.33
CA ALA A 140 -13.65 8.77 11.96
C ALA A 140 -14.92 8.01 11.53
N SER A 141 -14.92 7.45 10.32
CA SER A 141 -16.07 6.73 9.74
C SER A 141 -15.97 5.21 9.86
N ASN A 142 -14.83 4.67 10.28
CA ASN A 142 -14.54 3.22 10.31
C ASN A 142 -13.95 2.83 11.66
N ASN A 143 -14.80 2.67 12.66
CA ASN A 143 -14.42 2.41 14.07
C ASN A 143 -13.69 1.08 14.29
N ASP A 144 -13.73 0.17 13.34
CA ASP A 144 -12.99 -1.11 13.36
C ASP A 144 -11.52 -0.96 12.96
N TRP A 145 -11.10 0.24 12.53
CA TRP A 145 -9.72 0.57 12.21
C TRP A 145 -9.08 1.48 13.25
N THR A 146 -7.77 1.33 13.44
CA THR A 146 -6.97 2.20 14.32
C THR A 146 -5.55 2.33 13.80
N VAL A 147 -4.84 3.38 14.21
CA VAL A 147 -3.41 3.54 13.91
C VAL A 147 -2.62 2.56 14.77
N LEU A 148 -1.83 1.70 14.13
CA LEU A 148 -0.88 0.79 14.77
C LEU A 148 0.49 1.46 14.91
N GLU A 149 0.95 2.13 13.87
CA GLU A 149 2.28 2.74 13.77
C GLU A 149 2.21 4.02 12.93
N HIS A 150 2.98 5.03 13.30
CA HIS A 150 3.20 6.21 12.48
C HIS A 150 4.68 6.59 12.52
N ARG A 151 5.34 6.56 11.37
CA ARG A 151 6.75 6.91 11.20
C ARG A 151 6.88 8.20 10.43
N THR A 152 7.82 9.05 10.85
CA THR A 152 8.04 10.37 10.23
C THR A 152 9.27 10.42 9.32
N ASN A 153 10.14 9.41 9.37
CA ASN A 153 11.28 9.27 8.47
C ASN A 153 10.84 8.81 7.07
N ASN A 154 11.73 8.90 6.09
CA ASN A 154 11.49 8.44 4.70
C ASN A 154 10.11 8.85 4.18
N ASN A 155 9.82 10.15 4.22
CA ASN A 155 8.57 10.77 3.79
C ASN A 155 7.31 10.42 4.62
N GLY A 156 7.44 9.51 5.57
CA GLY A 156 6.37 9.06 6.46
C GLY A 156 5.68 7.77 6.01
N LEU A 157 5.36 6.93 6.99
CA LEU A 157 4.55 5.72 6.81
C LEU A 157 3.50 5.66 7.92
N THR A 158 2.23 5.51 7.56
CA THR A 158 1.15 5.24 8.51
C THR A 158 0.65 3.81 8.30
N VAL A 159 0.61 3.04 9.38
CA VAL A 159 0.08 1.67 9.41
C VAL A 159 -1.23 1.67 10.17
N LEU A 160 -2.30 1.27 9.52
CA LEU A 160 -3.59 1.04 10.13
C LEU A 160 -3.80 -0.46 10.33
N THR A 161 -4.50 -0.83 11.40
CA THR A 161 -4.87 -2.21 11.67
C THR A 161 -6.33 -2.32 12.08
N ARG A 162 -6.96 -3.48 11.82
CA ARG A 162 -8.29 -3.77 12.36
C ARG A 162 -8.20 -4.06 13.85
N ARG A 163 -9.11 -3.51 14.65
CA ARG A 163 -9.14 -3.67 16.14
C ARG A 163 -9.38 -5.11 16.59
N LEU A 164 -10.02 -5.93 15.76
CA LEU A 164 -10.30 -7.34 16.07
C LEU A 164 -9.07 -8.25 15.83
N PHE A 165 -7.94 -7.68 15.40
CA PHE A 165 -6.73 -8.44 15.10
C PHE A 165 -5.76 -8.55 16.29
N PHE A 166 -6.00 -7.77 17.37
CA PHE A 166 -5.22 -7.75 18.61
C PHE A 166 -6.08 -7.99 19.83
#